data_f2e20f79bb77598082fe91ae64912e27
#
_entry.id   f2e20f79bb77598082fe91ae64912e27
#
_cell.length_a   1.000
_cell.length_b   1.000
_cell.length_c   1.000
_cell.angle_alpha   90.00
_cell.angle_beta   90.00
_cell.angle_gamma   90.00
#
_symmetry.space_group_name_H-M   'P 1'
#
loop_
_entity.id
_entity.type
_entity.pdbx_description
1 polymer ?
#
loop_
_entity_poly.entity_id
_entity_poly.type
_entity_poly.pdbx_seq_one_letter_code
_entity_poly.pdbx_strand_id
1 'polypeptide(L)'
;MRKHRAVSACVLLACIAYAANAAAQGDAHSLMAPKDMKWGPAPPSLPKGAKVTVLQGDPGKSGPFVLRLMTPGAYAIPPHWHSQDEQLTVISGTFYLGLGDKVDAKKATGLPAGGFHFLPAKAHHYAFSKGPAVVQVSGNGPFDVTYLNPADDPQKKM
;
A
#
# COMPACT_ATOMS: atom_id res chain seq x y z
N MET A 1 30.13 -46.68 -66.69
CA MET A 1 30.93 -46.12 -65.54
C MET A 1 30.32 -44.78 -65.14
N ARG A 2 29.47 -44.75 -64.12
CA ARG A 2 28.85 -43.52 -63.59
C ARG A 2 29.43 -43.24 -62.21
N LYS A 3 30.10 -42.10 -62.09
CA LYS A 3 30.70 -41.61 -60.82
C LYS A 3 29.62 -40.87 -60.03
N HIS A 4 29.26 -41.42 -58.91
CA HIS A 4 28.42 -40.71 -57.93
C HIS A 4 29.26 -39.78 -57.12
N ARG A 5 29.00 -38.47 -57.21
CA ARG A 5 29.55 -37.45 -56.30
C ARG A 5 28.66 -37.33 -55.07
N ALA A 6 29.18 -37.68 -53.93
CA ALA A 6 28.53 -37.42 -52.63
C ALA A 6 28.71 -35.94 -52.29
N VAL A 7 27.57 -35.26 -52.10
CA VAL A 7 27.55 -33.87 -51.57
C VAL A 7 27.37 -33.95 -50.07
N SER A 8 28.41 -33.65 -49.34
CA SER A 8 28.41 -33.58 -47.87
C SER A 8 27.82 -32.22 -47.46
N ALA A 9 26.62 -32.22 -46.94
CA ALA A 9 25.96 -31.05 -46.38
C ALA A 9 26.43 -30.87 -44.93
N CYS A 10 27.30 -29.90 -44.71
CA CYS A 10 27.66 -29.43 -43.34
C CYS A 10 26.50 -28.59 -42.79
N VAL A 11 25.75 -29.16 -41.86
CA VAL A 11 24.76 -28.41 -41.08
C VAL A 11 25.52 -27.71 -39.93
N LEU A 12 25.73 -26.39 -40.08
CA LEU A 12 26.20 -25.54 -39.00
C LEU A 12 25.07 -25.31 -38.01
N LEU A 13 25.11 -26.00 -36.83
CA LEU A 13 24.29 -25.64 -35.69
C LEU A 13 24.84 -24.36 -35.09
N ALA A 14 24.16 -23.24 -35.33
CA ALA A 14 24.37 -22.01 -34.61
C ALA A 14 23.73 -22.14 -33.21
N CYS A 15 24.54 -22.45 -32.19
CA CYS A 15 24.16 -22.35 -30.79
C CYS A 15 24.03 -20.85 -30.43
N ILE A 16 22.82 -20.32 -30.46
CA ILE A 16 22.53 -19.01 -29.88
C ILE A 16 22.56 -19.17 -28.37
N ALA A 17 23.69 -18.79 -27.75
CA ALA A 17 23.78 -18.66 -26.31
C ALA A 17 22.90 -17.46 -25.89
N TYR A 18 21.69 -17.74 -25.39
CA TYR A 18 20.91 -16.78 -24.62
C TYR A 18 21.68 -16.54 -23.31
N ALA A 19 22.50 -15.51 -23.26
CA ALA A 19 22.99 -14.96 -22.01
C ALA A 19 21.76 -14.35 -21.30
N ALA A 20 21.17 -15.12 -20.40
CA ALA A 20 20.23 -14.58 -19.44
C ALA A 20 21.00 -13.55 -18.61
N ASN A 21 20.80 -12.26 -18.88
CA ASN A 21 21.14 -11.20 -17.96
C ASN A 21 20.26 -11.38 -16.72
N ALA A 22 20.68 -12.25 -15.78
CA ALA A 22 20.24 -12.17 -14.43
C ALA A 22 20.82 -10.86 -13.90
N ALA A 23 20.07 -9.76 -14.08
CA ALA A 23 20.30 -8.56 -13.30
C ALA A 23 20.26 -9.04 -11.85
N ALA A 24 21.41 -8.99 -11.17
CA ALA A 24 21.48 -9.20 -9.73
C ALA A 24 20.47 -8.22 -9.14
N GLN A 25 19.33 -8.75 -8.68
CA GLN A 25 18.47 -8.03 -7.77
C GLN A 25 19.35 -7.80 -6.55
N GLY A 26 19.96 -6.60 -6.50
CA GLY A 26 20.71 -6.19 -5.34
C GLY A 26 19.82 -6.44 -4.13
N ASP A 27 20.42 -6.95 -3.05
CA ASP A 27 19.75 -7.30 -1.79
C ASP A 27 19.08 -6.08 -1.15
N ALA A 28 18.02 -5.59 -1.79
CA ALA A 28 17.20 -4.47 -1.29
C ALA A 28 16.19 -5.01 -0.26
N HIS A 29 16.69 -5.77 0.74
CA HIS A 29 15.86 -6.12 1.87
C HIS A 29 15.92 -5.01 2.93
N SER A 30 14.79 -4.79 3.60
CA SER A 30 14.67 -3.82 4.71
C SER A 30 14.34 -4.60 5.98
N LEU A 31 15.19 -4.43 6.99
CA LEU A 31 14.93 -4.93 8.35
C LEU A 31 14.74 -3.73 9.26
N MET A 32 13.56 -3.61 9.85
CA MET A 32 13.19 -2.47 10.69
C MET A 32 12.54 -2.93 11.99
N ALA A 33 13.26 -2.82 13.10
CA ALA A 33 12.68 -3.05 14.41
C ALA A 33 11.77 -1.88 14.82
N PRO A 34 10.78 -2.08 15.71
CA PRO A 34 9.87 -1.00 16.12
C PRO A 34 10.57 0.25 16.64
N LYS A 35 11.69 0.10 17.35
CA LYS A 35 12.51 1.21 17.89
C LYS A 35 13.21 2.04 16.82
N ASP A 36 13.40 1.48 15.63
CA ASP A 36 14.13 2.12 14.50
C ASP A 36 13.21 2.89 13.58
N MET A 37 11.89 2.79 13.78
CA MET A 37 10.88 3.46 12.96
C MET A 37 10.96 4.99 13.14
N LYS A 38 11.03 5.70 12.02
CA LYS A 38 11.06 7.17 11.99
C LYS A 38 9.65 7.70 11.76
N TRP A 39 8.98 8.10 12.83
CA TRP A 39 7.65 8.66 12.77
C TRP A 39 7.67 10.15 12.42
N GLY A 40 6.98 10.53 11.36
CA GLY A 40 6.74 11.92 10.97
C GLY A 40 5.25 12.28 11.05
N PRO A 41 4.88 13.54 10.80
CA PRO A 41 3.48 13.93 10.66
C PRO A 41 2.84 13.17 9.49
N ALA A 42 1.55 12.82 9.62
CA ALA A 42 0.78 12.29 8.51
C ALA A 42 0.66 13.31 7.38
N PRO A 43 0.44 12.87 6.11
CA PRO A 43 0.27 13.78 5.00
C PRO A 43 -0.93 14.72 5.24
N PRO A 44 -0.92 15.92 4.65
CA PRO A 44 -1.94 16.94 4.87
C PRO A 44 -3.35 16.52 4.39
N SER A 45 -3.45 15.48 3.58
CA SER A 45 -4.72 14.85 3.21
C SER A 45 -5.41 14.11 4.35
N LEU A 46 -4.73 13.88 5.47
CA LEU A 46 -5.33 13.28 6.67
C LEU A 46 -5.56 14.33 7.76
N PRO A 47 -6.57 14.15 8.62
CA PRO A 47 -6.79 15.02 9.77
C PRO A 47 -5.55 15.13 10.65
N LYS A 48 -5.34 16.30 11.25
CA LYS A 48 -4.16 16.58 12.09
C LYS A 48 -4.08 15.65 13.31
N GLY A 49 -2.86 15.37 13.76
CA GLY A 49 -2.58 14.59 14.96
C GLY A 49 -2.04 13.19 14.71
N ALA A 50 -2.34 12.60 13.57
CA ALA A 50 -1.76 11.31 13.20
C ALA A 50 -0.28 11.45 12.78
N LYS A 51 0.46 10.34 12.94
CA LYS A 51 1.85 10.20 12.49
C LYS A 51 1.96 9.03 11.53
N VAL A 52 2.91 9.12 10.62
CA VAL A 52 3.17 8.06 9.65
C VAL A 52 4.65 7.67 9.64
N THR A 53 4.92 6.41 9.34
CA THR A 53 6.26 5.91 8.99
C THR A 53 6.12 5.01 7.77
N VAL A 54 6.94 5.22 6.76
CA VAL A 54 6.99 4.35 5.58
C VAL A 54 7.98 3.23 5.86
N LEU A 55 7.54 1.99 5.71
CA LEU A 55 8.35 0.79 5.93
C LEU A 55 8.99 0.31 4.63
N GLN A 56 8.28 0.49 3.49
CA GLN A 56 8.74 0.06 2.18
C GLN A 56 8.04 0.87 1.10
N GLY A 57 8.75 1.13 0.00
CA GLY A 57 8.22 1.85 -1.16
C GLY A 57 7.99 3.34 -0.91
N ASP A 58 7.18 3.94 -1.76
CA ASP A 58 6.79 5.36 -1.68
C ASP A 58 5.30 5.45 -2.03
N PRO A 59 4.41 5.76 -1.06
CA PRO A 59 2.98 5.85 -1.35
C PRO A 59 2.61 6.96 -2.36
N GLY A 60 3.50 7.90 -2.62
CA GLY A 60 3.29 8.95 -3.63
C GLY A 60 3.69 8.55 -5.05
N LYS A 61 4.30 7.39 -5.25
CA LYS A 61 4.78 6.91 -6.53
C LYS A 61 4.11 5.60 -6.95
N SER A 62 4.16 5.29 -8.24
CA SER A 62 3.71 4.00 -8.76
C SER A 62 4.53 2.86 -8.17
N GLY A 63 3.86 1.77 -7.76
CA GLY A 63 4.45 0.57 -7.19
C GLY A 63 3.96 0.26 -5.78
N PRO A 64 4.37 -0.89 -5.24
CA PRO A 64 3.93 -1.34 -3.92
C PRO A 64 4.53 -0.49 -2.80
N PHE A 65 3.73 -0.24 -1.78
CA PHE A 65 4.19 0.42 -0.55
C PHE A 65 3.64 -0.28 0.70
N VAL A 66 4.33 -0.07 1.81
CA VAL A 66 3.87 -0.41 3.15
C VAL A 66 4.20 0.76 4.07
N LEU A 67 3.19 1.26 4.78
CA LEU A 67 3.35 2.28 5.80
C LEU A 67 2.62 1.90 7.09
N ARG A 68 2.96 2.56 8.18
CA ARG A 68 2.15 2.54 9.40
C ARG A 68 1.62 3.92 9.71
N LEU A 69 0.36 3.95 10.09
CA LEU A 69 -0.34 5.14 10.60
C LEU A 69 -0.57 4.96 12.10
N MET A 70 -0.11 5.92 12.88
CA MET A 70 -0.37 6.02 14.30
C MET A 70 -1.38 7.12 14.53
N THR A 71 -2.53 6.76 15.11
CA THR A 71 -3.57 7.72 15.45
C THR A 71 -3.58 8.02 16.94
N PRO A 72 -3.80 9.27 17.35
CA PRO A 72 -4.11 9.59 18.75
C PRO A 72 -5.50 9.04 19.12
N GLY A 73 -5.87 9.15 20.42
CA GLY A 73 -7.25 8.90 20.82
C GLY A 73 -8.21 9.92 20.19
N ALA A 74 -9.45 9.50 19.99
CA ALA A 74 -10.51 10.33 19.39
C ALA A 74 -10.17 10.86 17.98
N TYR A 75 -9.50 10.06 17.18
CA TYR A 75 -9.14 10.40 15.80
C TYR A 75 -10.19 9.87 14.82
N ALA A 76 -10.58 10.68 13.83
CA ALA A 76 -11.55 10.28 12.82
C ALA A 76 -11.11 10.73 11.42
N ILE A 77 -11.33 9.84 10.45
CA ILE A 77 -11.18 10.10 9.03
C ILE A 77 -12.57 10.04 8.43
N PRO A 78 -13.15 11.19 7.98
CA PRO A 78 -14.48 11.27 7.40
C PRO A 78 -14.64 10.38 6.15
N PRO A 79 -15.89 10.20 5.64
CA PRO A 79 -16.14 9.39 4.47
C PRO A 79 -15.30 9.81 3.26
N HIS A 80 -14.56 8.85 2.74
CA HIS A 80 -13.60 9.03 1.65
C HIS A 80 -13.45 7.74 0.85
N TRP A 81 -12.66 7.79 -0.20
CA TRP A 81 -12.25 6.66 -1.01
C TRP A 81 -10.82 6.86 -1.53
N HIS A 82 -10.21 5.79 -2.00
CA HIS A 82 -8.89 5.76 -2.63
C HIS A 82 -9.00 5.32 -4.09
N SER A 83 -8.13 5.81 -4.96
CA SER A 83 -8.06 5.36 -6.37
C SER A 83 -7.48 3.95 -6.53
N GLN A 84 -6.82 3.44 -5.51
CA GLN A 84 -6.20 2.12 -5.44
C GLN A 84 -6.81 1.28 -4.31
N ASP A 85 -6.60 -0.03 -4.37
CA ASP A 85 -6.97 -0.94 -3.29
C ASP A 85 -6.18 -0.64 -2.01
N GLU A 86 -6.83 -0.78 -0.86
CA GLU A 86 -6.22 -0.67 0.45
C GLU A 86 -6.28 -1.98 1.21
N GLN A 87 -5.16 -2.39 1.79
CA GLN A 87 -5.08 -3.45 2.77
C GLN A 87 -4.64 -2.84 4.10
N LEU A 88 -5.43 -3.09 5.14
CA LEU A 88 -5.17 -2.54 6.47
C LEU A 88 -5.10 -3.66 7.50
N THR A 89 -4.04 -3.66 8.30
CA THR A 89 -3.87 -4.55 9.46
C THR A 89 -3.69 -3.73 10.72
N VAL A 90 -4.47 -4.02 11.75
CA VAL A 90 -4.32 -3.37 13.05
C VAL A 90 -3.13 -3.96 13.80
N ILE A 91 -2.14 -3.14 14.12
CA ILE A 91 -0.92 -3.54 14.86
C ILE A 91 -1.13 -3.39 16.37
N SER A 92 -1.80 -2.33 16.80
CA SER A 92 -2.11 -2.10 18.22
C SER A 92 -3.35 -1.22 18.38
N GLY A 93 -4.01 -1.34 19.53
CA GLY A 93 -5.25 -0.64 19.82
C GLY A 93 -6.45 -1.27 19.12
N THR A 94 -7.50 -0.47 18.92
CA THR A 94 -8.69 -0.83 18.15
C THR A 94 -8.97 0.26 17.13
N PHE A 95 -9.08 -0.14 15.87
CA PHE A 95 -9.40 0.75 14.76
C PHE A 95 -10.77 0.38 14.19
N TYR A 96 -11.65 1.35 14.06
CA TYR A 96 -13.03 1.18 13.61
C TYR A 96 -13.13 1.56 12.14
N LEU A 97 -13.75 0.69 11.35
CA LEU A 97 -14.00 0.89 9.92
C LEU A 97 -15.49 0.72 9.63
N GLY A 98 -16.04 1.66 8.88
CA GLY A 98 -17.40 1.60 8.40
C GLY A 98 -17.48 1.91 6.92
N LEU A 99 -18.43 1.29 6.22
CA LEU A 99 -18.66 1.49 4.79
C LEU A 99 -19.78 2.50 4.54
N GLY A 100 -19.71 3.20 3.42
CA GLY A 100 -20.73 4.11 2.92
C GLY A 100 -20.39 5.59 3.09
N ASP A 101 -21.35 6.42 2.71
CA ASP A 101 -21.19 7.85 2.50
C ASP A 101 -21.37 8.70 3.75
N LYS A 102 -21.85 8.08 4.83
CA LYS A 102 -22.15 8.76 6.11
C LYS A 102 -21.57 7.98 7.27
N VAL A 103 -21.02 8.70 8.23
CA VAL A 103 -20.52 8.10 9.48
C VAL A 103 -21.71 7.52 10.27
N ASP A 104 -21.65 6.24 10.55
CA ASP A 104 -22.54 5.56 11.50
C ASP A 104 -21.69 4.69 12.44
N ALA A 105 -21.37 5.23 13.60
CA ALA A 105 -20.51 4.56 14.57
C ALA A 105 -21.09 3.23 15.09
N LYS A 106 -22.41 3.01 14.94
CA LYS A 106 -23.06 1.75 15.34
C LYS A 106 -22.88 0.63 14.31
N LYS A 107 -22.64 1.01 13.03
CA LYS A 107 -22.39 0.08 11.93
C LYS A 107 -20.91 -0.16 11.68
N ALA A 108 -20.03 0.65 12.27
CA ALA A 108 -18.60 0.46 12.13
C ALA A 108 -18.14 -0.78 12.89
N THR A 109 -17.29 -1.56 12.25
CA THR A 109 -16.63 -2.73 12.85
C THR A 109 -15.37 -2.32 13.56
N GLY A 110 -15.26 -2.59 14.85
CA GLY A 110 -14.03 -2.41 15.63
C GLY A 110 -13.09 -3.59 15.43
N LEU A 111 -11.95 -3.34 14.83
CA LEU A 111 -10.90 -4.34 14.64
C LEU A 111 -9.83 -4.17 15.71
N PRO A 112 -9.62 -5.15 16.59
CA PRO A 112 -8.51 -5.16 17.54
C PRO A 112 -7.19 -5.48 16.84
N ALA A 113 -6.08 -5.47 17.59
CA ALA A 113 -4.77 -5.90 17.08
C ALA A 113 -4.85 -7.29 16.44
N GLY A 114 -4.24 -7.44 15.26
CA GLY A 114 -4.35 -8.60 14.38
C GLY A 114 -5.55 -8.56 13.42
N GLY A 115 -6.51 -7.64 13.61
CA GLY A 115 -7.63 -7.44 12.69
C GLY A 115 -7.14 -6.97 11.31
N PHE A 116 -7.84 -7.43 10.26
CA PHE A 116 -7.54 -7.15 8.87
C PHE A 116 -8.75 -6.59 8.13
N HIS A 117 -8.52 -5.68 7.20
CA HIS A 117 -9.53 -5.16 6.29
C HIS A 117 -8.96 -5.00 4.89
N PHE A 118 -9.75 -5.39 3.89
CA PHE A 118 -9.49 -5.13 2.48
C PHE A 118 -10.57 -4.21 1.92
N LEU A 119 -10.15 -3.13 1.30
CA LEU A 119 -11.00 -2.17 0.61
C LEU A 119 -10.61 -2.13 -0.87
N PRO A 120 -11.52 -2.50 -1.79
CA PRO A 120 -11.27 -2.29 -3.19
C PRO A 120 -11.23 -0.80 -3.53
N ALA A 121 -10.54 -0.47 -4.60
CA ALA A 121 -10.48 0.88 -5.14
C ALA A 121 -11.90 1.49 -5.25
N LYS A 122 -12.01 2.76 -4.88
CA LYS A 122 -13.25 3.56 -4.89
C LYS A 122 -14.35 3.11 -3.91
N ALA A 123 -14.08 2.14 -3.03
CA ALA A 123 -15.01 1.82 -1.96
C ALA A 123 -15.12 3.00 -0.98
N HIS A 124 -16.35 3.51 -0.81
CA HIS A 124 -16.61 4.59 0.15
C HIS A 124 -16.58 4.05 1.57
N HIS A 125 -15.76 4.65 2.41
CA HIS A 125 -15.58 4.23 3.78
C HIS A 125 -15.19 5.39 4.70
N TYR A 126 -15.28 5.17 5.98
CA TYR A 126 -14.81 6.06 7.03
C TYR A 126 -14.11 5.25 8.12
N ALA A 127 -13.22 5.89 8.85
CA ALA A 127 -12.47 5.23 9.90
C ALA A 127 -12.33 6.10 11.13
N PHE A 128 -12.18 5.49 12.30
CA PHE A 128 -11.90 6.23 13.53
C PHE A 128 -11.25 5.34 14.60
N SER A 129 -10.61 5.98 15.57
CA SER A 129 -10.12 5.34 16.79
C SER A 129 -10.65 6.08 18.01
N LYS A 130 -11.06 5.36 19.05
CA LYS A 130 -11.49 5.93 20.35
C LYS A 130 -10.29 6.16 21.27
N GLY A 131 -9.36 5.23 21.27
CA GLY A 131 -8.06 5.30 21.93
C GLY A 131 -6.92 5.36 20.91
N PRO A 132 -5.66 5.48 21.35
CA PRO A 132 -4.52 5.38 20.44
C PRO A 132 -4.51 4.05 19.70
N ALA A 133 -4.17 4.10 18.40
CA ALA A 133 -4.07 2.89 17.57
C ALA A 133 -2.92 3.02 16.56
N VAL A 134 -2.37 1.87 16.17
CA VAL A 134 -1.42 1.78 15.07
C VAL A 134 -1.97 0.79 14.06
N VAL A 135 -2.08 1.22 12.82
CA VAL A 135 -2.48 0.37 11.69
C VAL A 135 -1.36 0.33 10.66
N GLN A 136 -1.23 -0.79 9.98
CA GLN A 136 -0.35 -0.92 8.81
C GLN A 136 -1.22 -0.90 7.57
N VAL A 137 -0.89 -0.02 6.64
CA VAL A 137 -1.54 0.11 5.35
C VAL A 137 -0.56 -0.33 4.26
N SER A 138 -1.04 -1.15 3.36
CA SER A 138 -0.31 -1.59 2.18
C SER A 138 -1.19 -1.50 0.94
N GLY A 139 -0.57 -1.24 -0.19
CA GLY A 139 -1.24 -1.10 -1.47
C GLY A 139 -0.26 -0.75 -2.58
N ASN A 140 -0.80 -0.27 -3.68
CA ASN A 140 -0.02 0.33 -4.76
C ASN A 140 -0.22 1.85 -4.75
N GLY A 141 0.87 2.57 -4.99
CA GLY A 141 0.80 4.02 -5.18
C GLY A 141 0.63 4.40 -6.66
N PRO A 142 0.29 5.65 -6.96
CA PRO A 142 0.06 6.71 -5.99
C PRO A 142 -1.20 6.46 -5.15
N PHE A 143 -1.08 6.63 -3.82
CA PHE A 143 -2.16 6.38 -2.87
C PHE A 143 -2.73 7.72 -2.38
N ASP A 144 -3.94 8.00 -2.78
CA ASP A 144 -4.65 9.25 -2.55
C ASP A 144 -5.78 9.09 -1.52
N VAL A 145 -6.30 10.21 -1.05
CA VAL A 145 -7.51 10.28 -0.22
C VAL A 145 -8.46 11.30 -0.84
N THR A 146 -9.62 10.84 -1.29
CA THR A 146 -10.67 11.70 -1.83
C THR A 146 -11.86 11.72 -0.89
N TYR A 147 -12.12 12.85 -0.25
CA TYR A 147 -13.27 13.02 0.65
C TYR A 147 -14.56 13.20 -0.14
N LEU A 148 -15.64 12.53 0.30
CA LEU A 148 -16.96 12.65 -0.31
C LEU A 148 -17.56 14.05 -0.13
N ASN A 149 -17.40 14.61 1.06
CA ASN A 149 -17.72 16.00 1.31
C ASN A 149 -16.44 16.83 1.23
N PRO A 150 -16.30 17.75 0.25
CA PRO A 150 -15.10 18.59 0.12
C PRO A 150 -14.79 19.45 1.35
N ALA A 151 -15.79 19.73 2.20
CA ALA A 151 -15.58 20.44 3.47
C ALA A 151 -14.85 19.63 4.53
N ASP A 152 -14.76 18.31 4.36
CA ASP A 152 -14.03 17.40 5.26
C ASP A 152 -12.56 17.28 4.90
N ASP A 153 -12.15 17.73 3.71
CA ASP A 153 -10.77 17.72 3.26
C ASP A 153 -9.93 18.70 4.11
N PRO A 154 -8.96 18.18 4.89
CA PRO A 154 -8.14 19.04 5.75
C PRO A 154 -7.34 20.09 4.99
N GLN A 155 -7.01 19.83 3.72
CA GLN A 155 -6.23 20.74 2.86
C GLN A 155 -7.04 21.98 2.45
N LYS A 156 -8.38 21.91 2.48
CA LYS A 156 -9.27 23.01 2.16
C LYS A 156 -9.64 23.87 3.36
N LYS A 157 -9.20 23.49 4.56
CA LYS A 157 -9.45 24.20 5.82
C LYS A 157 -8.28 25.10 6.24
N MET A 158 -7.27 25.25 5.37
CA MET A 158 -6.11 26.12 5.62
C MET A 158 -6.32 27.52 5.09
#